data_cf1045ee3c70f6e7c185739cabdd5992
#
_entry.id   cf1045ee3c70f6e7c185739cabdd5992
#
_cell.length_a   1.000
_cell.length_b   1.000
_cell.length_c   1.000
_cell.angle_alpha   90.00
_cell.angle_beta   90.00
_cell.angle_gamma   90.00
#
_symmetry.space_group_name_H-M   'P 1'
#
loop_
_entity.id
_entity.type
_entity.pdbx_description
1 polymer ?
#
loop_
_entity_poly.entity_id
_entity_poly.type
_entity_poly.pdbx_seq_one_letter_code
_entity_poly.pdbx_strand_id
1 'polypeptide(L)'
;RSEAQYLWLKNTLETSTATFKFVFAHQLVGGSEDGRGGIEFADRYEWGGNNLDGTPGFADNRPGWYAPIKDLLAEHRVNIFFHGHDHFFAKQEKDCLVYQETPQPSHPNFNNPGQADDYGYIEGQILPNSGHLRVNVSADGVHVDYVRAYLPVNETDTRHNKDVSATYFVGPVNCYDSLTTGEAVLWNSDYADELVYPNPFNEDTRITLALEAPERTTVDVFDAQGRLVRRLLPGRMVPAGTFQILWDGTTNAGDPLPSGTYLYAITGERTGRRSGTIVLNR
;
A
#
# COMPACT_ATOMS: atom_id res chain seq x y z
N ARG A 1 7.33 -23.65 -10.61
CA ARG A 1 6.01 -23.10 -10.96
C ARG A 1 5.98 -22.88 -12.46
N SER A 2 4.86 -23.20 -13.11
CA SER A 2 4.87 -23.35 -14.54
C SER A 2 4.72 -22.01 -15.26
N GLU A 3 5.44 -21.83 -16.35
CA GLU A 3 5.26 -20.76 -17.31
C GLU A 3 3.77 -20.59 -17.71
N ALA A 4 3.03 -21.68 -17.83
CA ALA A 4 1.61 -21.66 -18.12
C ALA A 4 0.78 -20.86 -17.09
N GLN A 5 1.11 -20.93 -15.79
CA GLN A 5 0.44 -20.14 -14.75
C GLN A 5 0.77 -18.66 -14.86
N TYR A 6 2.03 -18.35 -15.17
CA TYR A 6 2.45 -16.97 -15.39
C TYR A 6 1.76 -16.35 -16.62
N LEU A 7 1.75 -17.07 -17.73
CA LEU A 7 1.09 -16.63 -18.96
C LEU A 7 -0.42 -16.46 -18.77
N TRP A 8 -1.06 -17.36 -18.02
CA TRP A 8 -2.45 -17.21 -17.62
C TRP A 8 -2.69 -15.94 -16.82
N LEU A 9 -1.87 -15.65 -15.79
CA LEU A 9 -1.97 -14.44 -15.00
C LEU A 9 -1.80 -13.19 -15.87
N LYS A 10 -0.73 -13.15 -16.66
CA LYS A 10 -0.45 -12.05 -17.59
C LYS A 10 -1.64 -11.79 -18.52
N ASN A 11 -2.11 -12.81 -19.24
CA ASN A 11 -3.24 -12.65 -20.15
C ASN A 11 -4.52 -12.21 -19.43
N THR A 12 -4.78 -12.72 -18.23
CA THR A 12 -5.95 -12.32 -17.42
C THR A 12 -5.88 -10.84 -17.05
N LEU A 13 -4.73 -10.36 -16.65
CA LEU A 13 -4.53 -8.95 -16.29
C LEU A 13 -4.62 -8.03 -17.51
N GLU A 14 -3.99 -8.39 -18.63
CA GLU A 14 -4.01 -7.63 -19.89
C GLU A 14 -5.42 -7.48 -20.48
N THR A 15 -6.26 -8.49 -20.31
CA THR A 15 -7.62 -8.47 -20.87
C THR A 15 -8.67 -7.93 -19.90
N SER A 16 -8.31 -7.72 -18.63
CA SER A 16 -9.25 -7.26 -17.60
C SER A 16 -9.52 -5.77 -17.70
N THR A 17 -10.79 -5.40 -17.82
CA THR A 17 -11.27 -4.01 -17.76
C THR A 17 -11.85 -3.63 -16.38
N ALA A 18 -11.68 -4.50 -15.37
CA ALA A 18 -12.20 -4.26 -14.02
C ALA A 18 -11.50 -3.06 -13.37
N THR A 19 -12.29 -2.20 -12.69
CA THR A 19 -11.78 -1.07 -11.91
C THR A 19 -10.93 -1.55 -10.73
N PHE A 20 -11.39 -2.59 -10.05
CA PHE A 20 -10.67 -3.20 -8.94
C PHE A 20 -10.24 -4.62 -9.31
N LYS A 21 -8.96 -4.92 -9.07
CA LYS A 21 -8.36 -6.23 -9.33
C LYS A 21 -7.72 -6.74 -8.06
N PHE A 22 -8.03 -7.98 -7.74
CA PHE A 22 -7.49 -8.68 -6.58
C PHE A 22 -6.78 -9.96 -7.04
N VAL A 23 -5.63 -10.22 -6.45
CA VAL A 23 -4.89 -11.47 -6.66
C VAL A 23 -4.81 -12.22 -5.33
N PHE A 24 -5.03 -13.51 -5.38
CA PHE A 24 -4.98 -14.40 -4.23
C PHE A 24 -3.94 -15.48 -4.47
N ALA A 25 -3.03 -15.65 -3.52
CA ALA A 25 -2.11 -16.78 -3.49
C ALA A 25 -1.90 -17.23 -2.04
N HIS A 26 -1.44 -18.49 -1.87
CA HIS A 26 -1.23 -19.00 -0.52
C HIS A 26 -0.15 -18.23 0.23
N GLN A 27 0.93 -17.85 -0.46
CA GLN A 27 2.06 -17.14 0.10
C GLN A 27 2.68 -16.17 -0.92
N LEU A 28 3.48 -15.23 -0.44
CA LEU A 28 4.27 -14.38 -1.29
C LEU A 28 5.33 -15.21 -2.02
N VAL A 29 5.36 -15.10 -3.36
CA VAL A 29 6.41 -15.73 -4.16
C VAL A 29 7.71 -14.95 -3.98
N GLY A 30 8.72 -15.60 -3.45
CA GLY A 30 10.00 -14.94 -3.16
C GLY A 30 10.27 -14.68 -1.69
N GLY A 31 9.40 -15.04 -0.78
CA GLY A 31 9.59 -14.92 0.66
C GLY A 31 10.94 -15.44 1.17
N SER A 32 11.07 -15.64 2.47
CA SER A 32 12.24 -16.30 3.07
C SER A 32 12.41 -17.74 2.55
N GLU A 33 13.45 -18.44 2.98
CA GLU A 33 13.70 -19.84 2.55
C GLU A 33 12.50 -20.76 2.75
N ASP A 34 11.68 -20.49 3.77
CA ASP A 34 10.44 -21.22 4.06
C ASP A 34 9.20 -20.66 3.33
N GLY A 35 9.38 -19.66 2.45
CA GLY A 35 8.28 -18.99 1.73
C GLY A 35 7.46 -18.05 2.60
N ARG A 36 8.00 -17.64 3.76
CA ARG A 36 7.36 -16.72 4.70
C ARG A 36 7.81 -15.28 4.47
N GLY A 37 7.07 -14.33 5.06
CA GLY A 37 7.40 -12.92 5.04
C GLY A 37 6.60 -12.08 4.04
N GLY A 38 6.67 -10.79 4.21
CA GLY A 38 5.92 -9.78 3.47
C GLY A 38 6.74 -9.02 2.43
N ILE A 39 6.47 -7.73 2.32
CA ILE A 39 7.07 -6.83 1.31
C ILE A 39 8.60 -6.75 1.39
N GLU A 40 9.19 -7.04 2.53
CA GLU A 40 10.64 -7.05 2.74
C GLU A 40 11.36 -8.08 1.83
N PHE A 41 10.61 -9.06 1.35
CA PHE A 41 11.08 -10.09 0.42
C PHE A 41 10.51 -9.95 -1.00
N ALA A 42 9.69 -8.94 -1.25
CA ALA A 42 8.99 -8.76 -2.53
C ALA A 42 9.93 -8.49 -3.73
N ASP A 43 11.18 -8.12 -3.49
CA ASP A 43 12.15 -7.88 -4.56
C ASP A 43 12.86 -9.15 -5.04
N ARG A 44 12.56 -10.32 -4.46
CA ARG A 44 13.28 -11.58 -4.71
C ARG A 44 12.59 -12.48 -5.74
N TYR A 45 13.40 -13.32 -6.39
CA TYR A 45 12.99 -14.43 -7.27
C TYR A 45 11.97 -14.01 -8.35
N GLU A 46 10.98 -14.85 -8.61
CA GLU A 46 9.94 -14.59 -9.60
C GLU A 46 9.06 -13.38 -9.26
N TRP A 47 8.99 -13.02 -7.98
CA TRP A 47 8.16 -11.89 -7.55
C TRP A 47 8.78 -10.55 -7.93
N GLY A 48 10.04 -10.30 -7.56
CA GLY A 48 10.71 -9.02 -7.76
C GLY A 48 11.94 -9.04 -8.65
N GLY A 49 12.39 -10.23 -9.06
CA GLY A 49 13.44 -10.40 -10.07
C GLY A 49 14.86 -10.51 -9.55
N ASN A 50 15.11 -10.28 -8.26
CA ASN A 50 16.45 -10.34 -7.71
C ASN A 50 16.79 -11.73 -7.14
N ASN A 51 18.06 -12.07 -7.18
CA ASN A 51 18.61 -13.18 -6.43
C ASN A 51 18.57 -12.91 -4.92
N LEU A 52 18.87 -13.92 -4.10
CA LEU A 52 18.88 -13.79 -2.63
C LEU A 52 19.90 -12.75 -2.13
N ASP A 53 20.99 -12.56 -2.84
CA ASP A 53 22.03 -11.58 -2.55
C ASP A 53 21.71 -10.15 -3.04
N GLY A 54 20.50 -9.94 -3.59
CA GLY A 54 20.04 -8.66 -4.12
C GLY A 54 20.49 -8.35 -5.54
N THR A 55 21.28 -9.20 -6.17
CA THR A 55 21.70 -8.98 -7.57
C THR A 55 20.56 -9.29 -8.54
N PRO A 56 20.44 -8.58 -9.69
CA PRO A 56 19.48 -8.92 -10.72
C PRO A 56 19.66 -10.36 -11.23
N GLY A 57 18.58 -11.13 -11.29
CA GLY A 57 18.62 -12.53 -11.73
C GLY A 57 17.45 -12.96 -12.59
N PHE A 58 16.49 -12.06 -12.82
CA PHE A 58 15.23 -12.43 -13.49
C PHE A 58 15.42 -12.96 -14.89
N ALA A 59 16.19 -12.28 -15.72
CA ALA A 59 16.42 -12.67 -17.12
C ALA A 59 17.10 -14.04 -17.26
N ASP A 60 17.97 -14.38 -16.33
CA ASP A 60 18.70 -15.64 -16.31
C ASP A 60 17.80 -16.79 -15.81
N ASN A 61 17.00 -16.54 -14.80
CA ASN A 61 16.16 -17.54 -14.15
C ASN A 61 14.80 -17.72 -14.84
N ARG A 62 14.31 -16.71 -15.55
CA ARG A 62 13.01 -16.71 -16.26
C ARG A 62 13.14 -16.11 -17.67
N PRO A 63 13.99 -16.70 -18.54
CA PRO A 63 14.23 -16.21 -19.88
C PRO A 63 12.98 -16.32 -20.72
N GLY A 64 12.14 -15.56 -20.94
CA GLY A 64 10.87 -15.64 -21.68
C GLY A 64 9.67 -15.12 -20.91
N TRP A 65 9.84 -14.79 -19.64
CA TRP A 65 8.83 -14.04 -18.93
C TRP A 65 8.98 -12.54 -19.24
N TYR A 66 7.84 -11.86 -19.36
CA TYR A 66 7.81 -10.44 -19.70
C TYR A 66 8.40 -9.55 -18.60
N ALA A 67 8.00 -9.77 -17.35
CA ALA A 67 8.40 -8.98 -16.19
C ALA A 67 8.27 -9.81 -14.90
N PRO A 68 8.92 -9.41 -13.79
CA PRO A 68 8.63 -9.95 -12.47
C PRO A 68 7.15 -9.81 -12.11
N ILE A 69 6.65 -10.70 -11.25
CA ILE A 69 5.22 -10.75 -10.93
C ILE A 69 4.76 -9.43 -10.31
N LYS A 70 5.52 -8.83 -9.36
CA LYS A 70 5.13 -7.56 -8.74
C LYS A 70 4.97 -6.43 -9.76
N ASP A 71 5.89 -6.36 -10.73
CA ASP A 71 5.87 -5.33 -11.77
C ASP A 71 4.67 -5.53 -12.71
N LEU A 72 4.38 -6.79 -13.06
CA LEU A 72 3.19 -7.15 -13.83
C LEU A 72 1.90 -6.76 -13.09
N LEU A 73 1.82 -6.98 -11.77
CA LEU A 73 0.66 -6.60 -10.97
C LEU A 73 0.49 -5.07 -10.90
N ALA A 74 1.60 -4.34 -10.70
CA ALA A 74 1.60 -2.88 -10.66
C ALA A 74 1.19 -2.26 -12.00
N GLU A 75 1.81 -2.69 -13.12
CA GLU A 75 1.49 -2.23 -14.47
C GLU A 75 0.01 -2.40 -14.82
N HIS A 76 -0.59 -3.51 -14.39
CA HIS A 76 -2.00 -3.81 -14.62
C HIS A 76 -2.93 -3.34 -13.50
N ARG A 77 -2.44 -2.50 -12.57
CA ARG A 77 -3.23 -1.83 -11.54
C ARG A 77 -3.99 -2.80 -10.63
N VAL A 78 -3.31 -3.87 -10.20
CA VAL A 78 -3.84 -4.72 -9.14
C VAL A 78 -3.87 -3.91 -7.85
N ASN A 79 -5.00 -3.90 -7.16
CA ASN A 79 -5.19 -3.08 -5.96
C ASN A 79 -4.70 -3.79 -4.70
N ILE A 80 -5.03 -5.07 -4.56
CA ILE A 80 -4.70 -5.85 -3.36
C ILE A 80 -4.23 -7.25 -3.77
N PHE A 81 -3.09 -7.64 -3.22
CA PHE A 81 -2.62 -9.02 -3.21
C PHE A 81 -2.89 -9.63 -1.84
N PHE A 82 -3.85 -10.56 -1.79
CA PHE A 82 -4.17 -11.32 -0.59
C PHE A 82 -3.30 -12.57 -0.52
N HIS A 83 -2.63 -12.76 0.59
CA HIS A 83 -1.85 -13.96 0.86
C HIS A 83 -2.07 -14.47 2.30
N GLY A 84 -1.57 -15.61 2.60
CA GLY A 84 -1.64 -16.26 3.90
C GLY A 84 -0.32 -16.92 4.21
N HIS A 85 -0.35 -18.04 4.92
CA HIS A 85 0.78 -18.85 5.37
C HIS A 85 1.35 -18.45 6.74
N ASP A 86 1.43 -17.18 7.07
CA ASP A 86 2.09 -16.69 8.28
C ASP A 86 1.15 -16.57 9.49
N HIS A 87 -0.15 -16.72 9.26
CA HIS A 87 -1.18 -16.88 10.30
C HIS A 87 -1.36 -15.69 11.24
N PHE A 88 -1.26 -14.47 10.75
CA PHE A 88 -1.65 -13.24 11.44
C PHE A 88 -2.18 -12.21 10.45
N PHE A 89 -2.66 -11.09 10.91
CA PHE A 89 -3.01 -9.98 10.04
C PHE A 89 -1.78 -9.12 9.80
N ALA A 90 -1.42 -8.88 8.53
CA ALA A 90 -0.48 -7.83 8.17
C ALA A 90 -0.97 -7.10 6.91
N LYS A 91 -1.17 -5.79 7.03
CA LYS A 91 -1.42 -4.90 5.90
C LYS A 91 -0.15 -4.11 5.62
N GLN A 92 0.43 -4.34 4.45
CA GLN A 92 1.65 -3.69 4.00
C GLN A 92 1.41 -3.06 2.62
N GLU A 93 2.26 -2.12 2.22
CA GLU A 93 2.17 -1.45 0.91
C GLU A 93 3.54 -1.32 0.29
N LYS A 94 3.66 -1.70 -0.98
CA LYS A 94 4.87 -1.52 -1.79
C LYS A 94 4.52 -1.47 -3.27
N ASP A 95 5.20 -0.62 -4.02
CA ASP A 95 5.09 -0.53 -5.48
C ASP A 95 3.63 -0.38 -5.97
N CYS A 96 2.84 0.46 -5.30
CA CYS A 96 1.42 0.69 -5.62
C CYS A 96 0.49 -0.50 -5.39
N LEU A 97 0.91 -1.49 -4.64
CA LEU A 97 0.17 -2.70 -4.33
C LEU A 97 0.01 -2.85 -2.82
N VAL A 98 -1.22 -3.11 -2.38
CA VAL A 98 -1.48 -3.53 -1.01
C VAL A 98 -1.19 -5.03 -0.90
N TYR A 99 -0.33 -5.40 0.03
CA TYR A 99 -0.05 -6.78 0.42
C TYR A 99 -0.82 -7.07 1.70
N GLN A 100 -1.78 -7.96 1.62
CA GLN A 100 -2.64 -8.32 2.75
C GLN A 100 -2.41 -9.76 3.16
N GLU A 101 -1.63 -9.98 4.23
CA GLU A 101 -1.56 -11.28 4.91
C GLU A 101 -2.86 -11.53 5.64
N THR A 102 -3.47 -12.68 5.35
CA THR A 102 -4.80 -13.04 5.84
C THR A 102 -4.69 -13.75 7.19
N PRO A 103 -5.36 -13.24 8.24
CA PRO A 103 -5.30 -13.85 9.56
C PRO A 103 -5.96 -15.24 9.58
N GLN A 104 -5.48 -16.13 10.42
CA GLN A 104 -6.11 -17.42 10.65
C GLN A 104 -7.34 -17.27 11.56
N PRO A 105 -8.53 -17.71 11.14
CA PRO A 105 -9.76 -17.44 11.87
C PRO A 105 -9.92 -18.20 13.20
N SER A 106 -9.10 -19.20 13.45
CA SER A 106 -9.19 -20.06 14.66
C SER A 106 -7.91 -20.15 15.47
N HIS A 107 -6.89 -19.35 15.15
CA HIS A 107 -5.61 -19.40 15.87
C HIS A 107 -5.73 -18.75 17.26
N PRO A 108 -5.26 -19.38 18.34
CA PRO A 108 -5.48 -18.89 19.71
C PRO A 108 -4.55 -17.75 20.14
N ASN A 109 -3.63 -17.29 19.30
CA ASN A 109 -2.74 -16.18 19.63
C ASN A 109 -3.43 -14.84 19.44
N PHE A 110 -4.18 -14.40 20.43
CA PHE A 110 -5.03 -13.20 20.38
C PHE A 110 -4.31 -11.90 20.76
N ASN A 111 -3.14 -11.98 21.40
CA ASN A 111 -2.52 -10.84 22.05
C ASN A 111 -1.22 -10.37 21.38
N ASN A 112 -0.56 -11.25 20.65
CA ASN A 112 0.73 -10.96 20.04
C ASN A 112 0.82 -11.62 18.65
N PRO A 113 1.17 -10.92 17.58
CA PRO A 113 1.49 -11.54 16.29
C PRO A 113 2.79 -12.37 16.30
N GLY A 114 3.48 -12.42 17.42
CA GLY A 114 4.61 -13.24 17.91
C GLY A 114 5.62 -13.83 16.95
N GLN A 115 5.20 -14.15 15.74
CA GLN A 115 6.02 -14.75 14.70
C GLN A 115 6.35 -13.76 13.56
N ALA A 116 5.79 -12.55 13.61
CA ALA A 116 5.99 -11.58 12.54
C ALA A 116 7.47 -11.18 12.39
N ASP A 117 8.13 -10.92 13.54
CA ASP A 117 9.56 -10.58 13.56
C ASP A 117 10.41 -11.76 13.06
N ASP A 118 10.09 -13.00 13.46
CA ASP A 118 10.80 -14.21 13.03
C ASP A 118 10.67 -14.43 11.52
N TYR A 119 9.55 -14.01 10.93
CA TYR A 119 9.28 -14.11 9.50
C TYR A 119 9.72 -12.86 8.72
N GLY A 120 10.35 -11.89 9.41
CA GLY A 120 10.96 -10.72 8.80
C GLY A 120 9.99 -9.61 8.38
N TYR A 121 8.79 -9.55 8.97
CA TYR A 121 7.88 -8.43 8.82
C TYR A 121 8.38 -7.24 9.65
N ILE A 122 8.63 -6.12 9.03
CA ILE A 122 9.15 -4.90 9.68
C ILE A 122 8.16 -3.75 9.53
N GLU A 123 7.58 -3.61 8.35
CA GLU A 123 6.73 -2.47 8.00
C GLU A 123 5.25 -2.87 7.98
N GLY A 124 4.38 -1.88 8.11
CA GLY A 124 2.93 -2.03 7.98
C GLY A 124 2.19 -2.21 9.29
N GLN A 125 0.88 -2.44 9.17
CA GLN A 125 0.02 -2.73 10.33
C GLN A 125 -0.02 -4.24 10.56
N ILE A 126 0.57 -4.70 11.66
CA ILE A 126 0.68 -6.11 12.03
C ILE A 126 -0.13 -6.34 13.31
N LEU A 127 -1.13 -7.23 13.24
CA LEU A 127 -2.04 -7.49 14.34
C LEU A 127 -2.18 -9.00 14.60
N PRO A 128 -2.45 -9.40 15.87
CA PRO A 128 -2.60 -10.79 16.23
C PRO A 128 -3.89 -11.41 15.68
N ASN A 129 -3.98 -12.74 15.79
CA ASN A 129 -5.18 -13.53 15.49
C ASN A 129 -6.26 -13.34 16.59
N SER A 130 -7.45 -13.90 16.45
CA SER A 130 -8.01 -14.55 15.27
C SER A 130 -9.04 -13.66 14.59
N GLY A 131 -9.38 -14.00 13.35
CA GLY A 131 -10.39 -13.22 12.63
C GLY A 131 -10.41 -13.51 11.14
N HIS A 132 -11.12 -12.69 10.41
CA HIS A 132 -11.24 -12.76 8.96
C HIS A 132 -11.27 -11.36 8.36
N LEU A 133 -11.01 -11.28 7.08
CA LEU A 133 -11.17 -10.05 6.32
C LEU A 133 -12.59 -9.94 5.77
N ARG A 134 -13.19 -8.76 5.93
CA ARG A 134 -14.44 -8.39 5.25
C ARG A 134 -14.11 -7.34 4.20
N VAL A 135 -14.33 -7.69 2.94
CA VAL A 135 -14.04 -6.82 1.80
C VAL A 135 -15.35 -6.34 1.19
N ASN A 136 -15.56 -5.03 1.21
CA ASN A 136 -16.72 -4.38 0.59
C ASN A 136 -16.27 -3.55 -0.60
N VAL A 137 -16.75 -3.90 -1.79
CA VAL A 137 -16.41 -3.22 -3.04
C VAL A 137 -17.58 -2.38 -3.50
N SER A 138 -17.32 -1.12 -3.81
CA SER A 138 -18.29 -0.17 -4.37
C SER A 138 -17.68 0.57 -5.56
N ALA A 139 -18.45 1.43 -6.22
CA ALA A 139 -17.90 2.30 -7.26
C ALA A 139 -16.87 3.31 -6.73
N ASP A 140 -16.97 3.68 -5.45
CA ASP A 140 -16.10 4.67 -4.82
C ASP A 140 -14.79 4.07 -4.32
N GLY A 141 -14.75 2.74 -4.10
CA GLY A 141 -13.56 2.06 -3.60
C GLY A 141 -13.82 0.74 -2.91
N VAL A 142 -12.78 0.23 -2.31
CA VAL A 142 -12.73 -1.03 -1.58
C VAL A 142 -12.44 -0.76 -0.12
N HIS A 143 -13.38 -1.13 0.76
CA HIS A 143 -13.18 -1.14 2.20
C HIS A 143 -12.80 -2.54 2.66
N VAL A 144 -11.73 -2.65 3.42
CA VAL A 144 -11.29 -3.91 4.03
C VAL A 144 -11.27 -3.74 5.54
N ASP A 145 -12.01 -4.61 6.22
CA ASP A 145 -12.06 -4.65 7.67
C ASP A 145 -11.43 -5.94 8.18
N TYR A 146 -10.63 -5.85 9.21
CA TYR A 146 -10.21 -7.00 10.02
C TYR A 146 -11.22 -7.24 11.13
N VAL A 147 -12.09 -8.21 10.93
CA VAL A 147 -13.15 -8.59 11.87
C VAL A 147 -12.67 -9.73 12.75
N ARG A 148 -12.65 -9.51 14.06
CA ARG A 148 -12.16 -10.49 15.05
C ARG A 148 -13.13 -11.64 15.23
N ALA A 149 -12.58 -12.81 15.47
CA ALA A 149 -13.34 -14.04 15.74
C ALA A 149 -12.89 -14.68 17.05
N TYR A 150 -13.72 -14.62 18.07
CA TYR A 150 -13.45 -15.21 19.37
C TYR A 150 -14.57 -16.17 19.77
N LEU A 151 -14.19 -17.27 20.42
CA LEU A 151 -15.16 -18.09 21.14
C LEU A 151 -15.62 -17.34 22.40
N PRO A 152 -16.83 -17.58 22.92
CA PRO A 152 -17.34 -16.91 24.13
C PRO A 152 -16.37 -17.01 25.32
N VAL A 153 -15.68 -18.13 25.47
CA VAL A 153 -14.69 -18.37 26.53
C VAL A 153 -13.44 -17.50 26.39
N ASN A 154 -13.17 -16.95 25.22
CA ASN A 154 -12.01 -16.12 24.92
C ASN A 154 -12.34 -14.61 24.88
N GLU A 155 -13.60 -14.24 25.05
CA GLU A 155 -13.99 -12.84 25.19
C GLU A 155 -13.58 -12.29 26.55
N THR A 156 -13.35 -10.97 26.61
CA THR A 156 -12.99 -10.22 27.83
C THR A 156 -13.73 -8.89 27.83
N ASP A 157 -13.55 -8.07 28.86
CA ASP A 157 -14.16 -6.74 28.95
C ASP A 157 -13.71 -5.78 27.80
N THR A 158 -12.58 -6.08 27.15
CA THR A 158 -11.99 -5.25 26.09
C THR A 158 -11.80 -6.00 24.77
N ARG A 159 -12.26 -7.23 24.66
CA ARG A 159 -12.10 -8.07 23.47
C ARG A 159 -13.38 -8.86 23.21
N HIS A 160 -14.08 -8.52 22.13
CA HIS A 160 -15.34 -9.14 21.81
C HIS A 160 -15.33 -9.75 20.40
N ASN A 161 -16.10 -10.80 20.23
CA ASN A 161 -16.34 -11.37 18.91
C ASN A 161 -16.99 -10.33 17.99
N LYS A 162 -16.51 -10.24 16.76
CA LYS A 162 -16.89 -9.26 15.72
C LYS A 162 -16.34 -7.83 15.91
N ASP A 163 -15.48 -7.58 16.90
CA ASP A 163 -14.74 -6.32 16.95
C ASP A 163 -13.99 -6.10 15.63
N VAL A 164 -13.94 -4.86 15.17
CA VAL A 164 -13.11 -4.46 14.03
C VAL A 164 -11.81 -3.88 14.55
N SER A 165 -10.70 -4.61 14.35
CA SER A 165 -9.37 -4.21 14.85
C SER A 165 -8.56 -3.38 13.87
N ALA A 166 -8.88 -3.45 12.58
CA ALA A 166 -8.31 -2.60 11.55
C ALA A 166 -9.33 -2.36 10.44
N THR A 167 -9.21 -1.22 9.79
CA THR A 167 -9.95 -0.90 8.57
C THR A 167 -9.06 -0.09 7.65
N TYR A 168 -9.17 -0.32 6.34
CA TYR A 168 -8.51 0.53 5.35
C TYR A 168 -9.35 0.63 4.08
N PHE A 169 -9.04 1.64 3.28
CA PHE A 169 -9.74 1.94 2.04
C PHE A 169 -8.76 2.01 0.87
N VAL A 170 -9.13 1.41 -0.24
CA VAL A 170 -8.39 1.50 -1.51
C VAL A 170 -9.30 2.15 -2.55
N GLY A 171 -8.92 3.32 -3.03
CA GLY A 171 -9.67 4.07 -4.03
C GLY A 171 -9.59 3.47 -5.44
N PRO A 172 -10.41 3.98 -6.38
CA PRO A 172 -10.42 3.50 -7.76
C PRO A 172 -9.19 3.94 -8.58
N VAL A 173 -8.47 4.94 -8.11
CA VAL A 173 -7.23 5.41 -8.75
C VAL A 173 -6.05 4.73 -8.09
N ASN A 174 -5.26 4.00 -8.88
CA ASN A 174 -4.06 3.36 -8.40
C ASN A 174 -2.88 4.33 -8.40
N CYS A 175 -1.90 4.18 -7.50
CA CYS A 175 -0.73 5.06 -7.47
C CYS A 175 0.14 4.96 -8.73
N TYR A 176 0.08 3.83 -9.44
CA TYR A 176 0.74 3.69 -10.74
C TYR A 176 0.21 4.69 -11.77
N ASP A 177 -1.08 5.00 -11.73
CA ASP A 177 -1.67 6.05 -12.58
C ASP A 177 -1.11 7.43 -12.23
N SER A 178 -0.86 7.69 -10.95
CA SER A 178 -0.24 8.94 -10.52
C SER A 178 1.19 9.10 -11.03
N LEU A 179 1.97 8.02 -11.04
CA LEU A 179 3.33 8.03 -11.59
C LEU A 179 3.33 8.31 -13.11
N THR A 180 2.28 7.86 -13.82
CA THR A 180 2.17 8.01 -15.29
C THR A 180 1.36 9.22 -15.72
N THR A 181 0.34 9.64 -14.99
CA THR A 181 -0.58 10.74 -15.33
C THR A 181 -0.38 11.99 -14.48
N GLY A 182 0.36 11.90 -13.39
CA GLY A 182 0.55 12.99 -12.44
C GLY A 182 -0.65 13.24 -11.51
N GLU A 183 -1.62 12.33 -11.46
CA GLU A 183 -2.76 12.42 -10.54
C GLU A 183 -2.41 11.87 -9.16
N ALA A 184 -2.91 12.50 -8.11
CA ALA A 184 -2.67 12.08 -6.73
C ALA A 184 -3.46 10.83 -6.34
N VAL A 185 -2.82 9.87 -5.72
CA VAL A 185 -3.46 8.72 -5.09
C VAL A 185 -3.63 8.97 -3.60
N LEU A 186 -4.81 8.66 -3.09
CA LEU A 186 -5.09 8.72 -1.68
C LEU A 186 -5.01 7.30 -1.08
N TRP A 187 -4.08 7.11 -0.17
CA TRP A 187 -3.93 5.90 0.63
C TRP A 187 -4.52 6.12 2.01
N ASN A 188 -5.32 5.19 2.50
CA ASN A 188 -5.71 5.21 3.89
C ASN A 188 -4.53 4.74 4.75
N SER A 189 -4.09 5.56 5.69
CA SER A 189 -2.94 5.30 6.55
C SER A 189 -3.31 5.38 8.02
N ASP A 190 -2.88 4.40 8.78
CA ASP A 190 -3.04 4.38 10.24
C ASP A 190 -1.96 5.22 10.98
N TYR A 191 -0.99 5.78 10.24
CA TYR A 191 0.06 6.64 10.81
C TYR A 191 -0.43 8.08 10.92
N ALA A 192 -1.08 8.42 12.03
CA ALA A 192 -1.68 9.74 12.27
C ALA A 192 -0.69 10.83 12.67
N ASP A 193 0.55 10.51 13.04
CA ASP A 193 1.43 11.46 13.74
C ASP A 193 2.50 12.14 12.86
N GLU A 194 2.81 11.64 11.67
CA GLU A 194 3.77 12.29 10.77
C GLU A 194 3.09 12.78 9.49
N LEU A 195 3.15 14.10 9.26
CA LEU A 195 2.52 14.72 8.09
C LEU A 195 3.28 14.44 6.79
N VAL A 196 4.59 14.15 6.85
CA VAL A 196 5.44 13.85 5.67
C VAL A 196 6.54 12.86 6.04
N TYR A 197 6.58 11.71 5.34
CA TYR A 197 7.61 10.68 5.55
C TYR A 197 7.86 9.86 4.26
N PRO A 198 9.14 9.52 3.95
CA PRO A 198 10.37 10.02 4.55
C PRO A 198 10.60 11.51 4.28
N ASN A 199 11.26 12.20 5.21
CA ASN A 199 11.67 13.59 5.03
C ASN A 199 12.97 13.85 5.82
N PRO A 200 14.16 14.03 5.19
CA PRO A 200 14.39 14.14 3.73
C PRO A 200 14.10 12.86 2.94
N PHE A 201 13.86 12.99 1.63
CA PHE A 201 13.67 11.87 0.70
C PHE A 201 14.54 12.01 -0.55
N ASN A 202 14.77 10.89 -1.25
CA ASN A 202 15.53 10.84 -2.51
C ASN A 202 14.71 10.37 -3.72
N GLU A 203 13.79 9.45 -3.54
CA GLU A 203 12.93 8.90 -4.59
C GLU A 203 11.49 9.42 -4.47
N ASP A 204 10.83 9.12 -3.36
CA ASP A 204 9.47 9.59 -3.07
C ASP A 204 9.27 9.89 -1.59
N THR A 205 8.20 10.63 -1.29
CA THR A 205 7.71 10.90 0.05
C THR A 205 6.19 10.86 0.08
N ARG A 206 5.62 10.65 1.25
CA ARG A 206 4.18 10.61 1.47
C ARG A 206 3.73 11.74 2.37
N ILE A 207 2.73 12.49 1.94
CA ILE A 207 2.07 13.52 2.71
C ILE A 207 0.81 12.91 3.33
N THR A 208 0.73 12.88 4.65
CA THR A 208 -0.44 12.35 5.35
C THR A 208 -1.53 13.40 5.46
N LEU A 209 -2.74 13.04 5.04
CA LEU A 209 -3.96 13.83 5.12
C LEU A 209 -4.96 13.10 6.04
N ALA A 210 -5.30 13.68 7.18
CA ALA A 210 -6.34 13.17 8.09
C ALA A 210 -7.55 14.09 8.08
N LEU A 211 -8.75 13.52 7.77
CA LEU A 211 -10.03 14.22 7.71
C LEU A 211 -11.04 13.59 8.66
N GLU A 212 -11.66 14.41 9.50
CA GLU A 212 -12.72 13.97 10.42
C GLU A 212 -14.07 13.75 9.73
N ALA A 213 -14.29 14.41 8.59
CA ALA A 213 -15.49 14.31 7.78
C ALA A 213 -15.15 14.49 6.30
N PRO A 214 -16.01 14.01 5.38
CA PRO A 214 -15.81 14.24 3.95
C PRO A 214 -15.73 15.73 3.62
N GLU A 215 -14.70 16.14 2.87
CA GLU A 215 -14.57 17.52 2.41
C GLU A 215 -13.79 17.61 1.10
N ARG A 216 -13.96 18.74 0.41
CA ARG A 216 -13.18 19.05 -0.78
C ARG A 216 -11.79 19.52 -0.39
N THR A 217 -10.78 18.79 -0.82
CA THR A 217 -9.38 19.02 -0.39
C THR A 217 -8.45 19.21 -1.58
N THR A 218 -7.52 20.14 -1.46
CA THR A 218 -6.39 20.37 -2.36
C THR A 218 -5.08 20.09 -1.63
N VAL A 219 -4.11 19.47 -2.32
CA VAL A 219 -2.73 19.32 -1.83
C VAL A 219 -1.79 19.82 -2.90
N ASP A 220 -1.05 20.86 -2.57
CA ASP A 220 -0.13 21.55 -3.47
C ASP A 220 1.29 21.55 -2.90
N VAL A 221 2.30 21.46 -3.77
CA VAL A 221 3.72 21.61 -3.45
C VAL A 221 4.27 22.84 -4.14
N PHE A 222 5.06 23.62 -3.39
CA PHE A 222 5.66 24.89 -3.82
C PHE A 222 7.17 24.84 -3.66
N ASP A 223 7.88 25.60 -4.47
CA ASP A 223 9.31 25.84 -4.26
C ASP A 223 9.54 26.88 -3.13
N ALA A 224 10.81 27.12 -2.79
CA ALA A 224 11.19 28.07 -1.75
C ALA A 224 10.77 29.54 -2.04
N GLN A 225 10.42 29.86 -3.29
CA GLN A 225 9.90 31.17 -3.72
C GLN A 225 8.37 31.23 -3.68
N GLY A 226 7.70 30.14 -3.24
CA GLY A 226 6.24 30.04 -3.18
C GLY A 226 5.55 29.82 -4.54
N ARG A 227 6.29 29.42 -5.56
CA ARG A 227 5.71 29.05 -6.87
C ARG A 227 5.21 27.63 -6.80
N LEU A 228 3.98 27.39 -7.29
CA LEU A 228 3.42 26.05 -7.41
C LEU A 228 4.27 25.21 -8.37
N VAL A 229 4.84 24.12 -7.90
CA VAL A 229 5.61 23.17 -8.72
C VAL A 229 4.82 21.88 -8.98
N ARG A 230 3.99 21.46 -8.05
CA ARG A 230 3.17 20.26 -8.19
C ARG A 230 1.81 20.43 -7.52
N ARG A 231 0.73 20.02 -8.17
CA ARG A 231 -0.59 19.82 -7.57
C ARG A 231 -0.84 18.34 -7.42
N LEU A 232 -0.73 17.85 -6.20
CA LEU A 232 -0.89 16.43 -5.89
C LEU A 232 -2.36 16.02 -5.79
N LEU A 233 -3.22 16.91 -5.30
CA LEU A 233 -4.65 16.69 -5.18
C LEU A 233 -5.43 17.91 -5.66
N PRO A 234 -6.19 17.81 -6.78
CA PRO A 234 -6.79 18.98 -7.44
C PRO A 234 -8.20 19.31 -6.92
N GLY A 235 -8.39 19.52 -5.63
CA GLY A 235 -9.66 20.01 -5.08
C GLY A 235 -10.83 19.06 -5.28
N ARG A 236 -10.70 17.78 -4.95
CA ARG A 236 -11.77 16.79 -5.03
C ARG A 236 -12.35 16.45 -3.66
N MET A 237 -13.54 15.87 -3.63
CA MET A 237 -14.13 15.31 -2.40
C MET A 237 -13.28 14.14 -1.92
N VAL A 238 -12.85 14.23 -0.67
CA VAL A 238 -12.11 13.16 0.04
C VAL A 238 -12.99 12.70 1.19
N PRO A 239 -13.22 11.40 1.38
CA PRO A 239 -14.01 10.90 2.51
C PRO A 239 -13.31 11.16 3.85
N ALA A 240 -14.01 10.91 4.96
CA ALA A 240 -13.39 10.88 6.28
C ALA A 240 -12.38 9.74 6.36
N GLY A 241 -11.26 9.96 7.08
CA GLY A 241 -10.19 8.98 7.26
C GLY A 241 -8.82 9.60 7.13
N THR A 242 -7.79 8.76 7.23
CA THR A 242 -6.39 9.15 7.04
C THR A 242 -5.87 8.61 5.71
N PHE A 243 -5.28 9.46 4.90
CA PHE A 243 -4.81 9.16 3.56
C PHE A 243 -3.36 9.59 3.39
N GLN A 244 -2.62 8.86 2.56
CA GLN A 244 -1.29 9.26 2.14
C GLN A 244 -1.31 9.66 0.66
N ILE A 245 -0.60 10.73 0.34
CA ILE A 245 -0.46 11.26 -1.01
C ILE A 245 1.01 11.21 -1.37
N LEU A 246 1.35 10.44 -2.38
CA LEU A 246 2.72 10.26 -2.84
C LEU A 246 3.20 11.49 -3.62
N TRP A 247 4.47 11.86 -3.41
CA TRP A 247 5.19 12.82 -4.25
C TRP A 247 6.60 12.32 -4.57
N ASP A 248 6.88 12.18 -5.83
CA ASP A 248 8.13 11.68 -6.43
C ASP A 248 9.19 12.77 -6.72
N GLY A 249 8.98 13.98 -6.21
CA GLY A 249 9.89 15.11 -6.45
C GLY A 249 9.86 15.63 -7.88
N THR A 250 8.74 15.46 -8.62
CA THR A 250 8.59 16.01 -9.98
C THR A 250 7.58 17.17 -10.03
N THR A 251 7.63 17.92 -11.13
CA THR A 251 6.65 18.96 -11.47
C THR A 251 5.33 18.36 -11.98
N ASN A 252 4.31 19.20 -12.24
CA ASN A 252 3.08 18.77 -12.93
C ASN A 252 3.32 18.21 -14.35
N ALA A 253 4.43 18.56 -14.98
CA ALA A 253 4.81 18.03 -16.30
C ALA A 253 5.61 16.71 -16.20
N GLY A 254 5.94 16.26 -14.98
CA GLY A 254 6.78 15.08 -14.75
C GLY A 254 8.29 15.38 -14.77
N ASP A 255 8.70 16.65 -14.89
CA ASP A 255 10.11 17.02 -14.90
C ASP A 255 10.69 16.88 -13.47
N PRO A 256 11.87 16.27 -13.29
CA PRO A 256 12.50 16.14 -11.99
C PRO A 256 12.92 17.49 -11.42
N LEU A 257 12.62 17.71 -10.14
CA LEU A 257 13.02 18.90 -9.41
C LEU A 257 14.43 18.72 -8.79
N PRO A 258 15.21 19.78 -8.63
CA PRO A 258 16.52 19.71 -7.99
C PRO A 258 16.42 19.46 -6.50
N SER A 259 17.52 18.97 -5.89
CA SER A 259 17.64 18.90 -4.43
C SER A 259 17.37 20.26 -3.79
N GLY A 260 16.60 20.27 -2.72
CA GLY A 260 16.21 21.51 -2.06
C GLY A 260 15.04 21.36 -1.09
N THR A 261 14.65 22.46 -0.49
CA THR A 261 13.50 22.54 0.39
C THR A 261 12.28 23.02 -0.39
N TYR A 262 11.20 22.27 -0.25
CA TYR A 262 9.88 22.55 -0.81
C TYR A 262 8.87 22.76 0.31
N LEU A 263 7.78 23.43 -0.01
CA LEU A 263 6.66 23.65 0.92
C LEU A 263 5.44 22.89 0.40
N TYR A 264 4.74 22.18 1.25
CA TYR A 264 3.43 21.65 0.90
C TYR A 264 2.31 22.42 1.60
N ALA A 265 1.14 22.44 1.00
CA ALA A 265 -0.07 22.98 1.62
C ALA A 265 -1.25 22.04 1.35
N ILE A 266 -1.91 21.62 2.42
CA ILE A 266 -3.20 20.94 2.41
C ILE A 266 -4.25 22.01 2.68
N THR A 267 -5.26 22.13 1.81
CA THR A 267 -6.34 23.11 1.95
C THR A 267 -7.68 22.40 1.80
N GLY A 268 -8.48 22.45 2.84
CA GLY A 268 -9.83 21.92 2.90
C GLY A 268 -10.86 22.94 3.36
N GLU A 269 -12.14 22.74 3.03
CA GLU A 269 -13.24 23.64 3.39
C GLU A 269 -13.47 23.69 4.90
N ARG A 270 -13.24 22.57 5.61
CA ARG A 270 -13.38 22.43 7.07
C ARG A 270 -12.04 22.38 7.78
N THR A 271 -11.09 21.62 7.25
CA THR A 271 -9.74 21.46 7.79
C THR A 271 -8.94 22.76 7.76
N GLY A 272 -9.35 23.74 6.90
CA GLY A 272 -8.60 24.96 6.68
C GLY A 272 -7.31 24.69 5.93
N ARG A 273 -6.26 25.49 6.18
CA ARG A 273 -4.95 25.33 5.54
C ARG A 273 -3.92 24.80 6.55
N ARG A 274 -3.31 23.67 6.23
CA ARG A 274 -2.12 23.13 6.90
C ARG A 274 -0.96 23.18 5.93
N SER A 275 0.26 23.39 6.41
CA SER A 275 1.45 23.43 5.57
C SER A 275 2.68 22.98 6.35
N GLY A 276 3.67 22.51 5.61
CA GLY A 276 4.95 22.10 6.18
C GLY A 276 6.04 22.10 5.10
N THR A 277 7.20 21.57 5.47
CA THR A 277 8.38 21.52 4.62
C THR A 277 8.72 20.08 4.22
N ILE A 278 9.22 19.94 3.00
CA ILE A 278 9.72 18.69 2.42
C ILE A 278 11.14 18.94 1.92
N VAL A 279 12.07 18.06 2.25
CA VAL A 279 13.44 18.16 1.78
C VAL A 279 13.71 17.03 0.77
N LEU A 280 13.93 17.42 -0.48
CA LEU A 280 14.36 16.51 -1.55
C LEU A 280 15.88 16.48 -1.60
N ASN A 281 16.46 15.28 -1.60
CA ASN A 281 17.90 15.05 -1.60
C ASN A 281 18.25 14.04 -2.71
N ARG A 282 18.47 14.53 -3.92
CA ARG A 282 18.87 13.73 -5.11
C ARG A 282 20.37 13.80 -5.35
#